data_0aeac43463398ffae849b7fd4bcec89e
#
_entry.id   0aeac43463398ffae849b7fd4bcec89e
#
_cell.length_a   1.000
_cell.length_b   1.000
_cell.length_c   1.000
_cell.angle_alpha   90.00
_cell.angle_beta   90.00
_cell.angle_gamma   90.00
#
_symmetry.space_group_name_H-M   'P 1'
#
loop_
_entity.id
_entity.type
_entity.pdbx_description
1 polymer ?
#
loop_
_entity_poly.entity_id
_entity_poly.type
_entity_poly.pdbx_seq_one_letter_code
_entity_poly.pdbx_strand_id
1 'polypeptide(L)'
;MRARLVLGIGLAGMLVLGACAAPAAEVTEAPVEIPVSAPTATPVPEPEPMDIVDIAVDDGRFQTLVAAVQAADLVDALKGDGPLTVFAPTDDAFAALPEGTIEALLADIPALTDILLYHVVDGKVMAADVVELSQAMTLQGQYIDIMVDGGKVMIDGAEVVITDIEASNGVIHVIDAVILPEARDIVDIAVDDGRFQTLVAAVQAADLVDALKGEGPLTVFAPTDDAFAALPEGTIEALLADVPALTDILLYHVVDGKVMAADVVEMSEAMTLSGASLGIQVDMEKVMAGEAQVILTDIEASNGVIHVIDAVLLPPAE
;
A
#
# COMPACT_ATOMS: atom_id res chain seq x y z
N MET A 1 -23.25 40.22 -27.73
CA MET A 1 -23.70 40.62 -29.06
C MET A 1 -24.26 39.39 -29.77
N ARG A 2 -25.59 39.45 -29.98
CA ARG A 2 -26.42 38.94 -31.09
C ARG A 2 -26.26 37.45 -31.46
N ALA A 3 -27.19 36.54 -31.14
CA ALA A 3 -28.60 36.42 -31.52
C ALA A 3 -28.84 36.04 -32.98
N ARG A 4 -29.52 34.90 -33.22
CA ARG A 4 -30.74 34.64 -34.02
C ARG A 4 -30.74 33.22 -34.58
N LEU A 5 -31.60 32.23 -34.19
CA LEU A 5 -33.06 32.15 -34.43
C LEU A 5 -33.46 32.18 -35.93
N VAL A 6 -33.98 31.05 -36.47
CA VAL A 6 -35.07 30.88 -37.49
C VAL A 6 -35.44 29.39 -37.46
N LEU A 7 -36.50 28.87 -37.09
CA LEU A 7 -37.96 28.87 -37.33
C LEU A 7 -38.33 28.65 -38.81
N GLY A 8 -38.98 27.54 -39.13
CA GLY A 8 -39.61 27.20 -40.42
C GLY A 8 -40.67 26.13 -40.26
N ILE A 9 -41.92 26.59 -40.26
CA ILE A 9 -43.22 25.90 -40.27
C ILE A 9 -43.55 25.52 -41.69
N GLY A 10 -44.23 24.39 -41.92
CA GLY A 10 -44.84 24.05 -43.21
C GLY A 10 -45.85 22.91 -43.15
N LEU A 11 -47.07 23.29 -43.07
CA LEU A 11 -48.37 22.65 -42.97
C LEU A 11 -48.90 22.25 -44.35
N ALA A 12 -49.91 21.34 -44.38
CA ALA A 12 -50.97 20.99 -45.33
C ALA A 12 -50.84 19.55 -45.86
N GLY A 13 -51.69 18.60 -45.67
CA GLY A 13 -53.18 18.69 -45.72
C GLY A 13 -53.69 18.17 -47.06
N MET A 14 -54.25 16.96 -47.10
CA MET A 14 -55.42 16.74 -48.01
C MET A 14 -56.12 15.41 -47.70
N LEU A 15 -57.36 15.56 -47.43
CA LEU A 15 -58.41 14.57 -47.19
C LEU A 15 -59.02 14.19 -48.56
N VAL A 16 -59.25 12.88 -48.86
CA VAL A 16 -60.21 12.45 -49.90
C VAL A 16 -60.96 11.22 -49.37
N LEU A 17 -62.25 11.37 -49.20
CA LEU A 17 -63.25 10.33 -49.01
C LEU A 17 -63.55 9.63 -50.34
N GLY A 18 -63.83 8.31 -50.31
CA GLY A 18 -64.36 7.59 -51.45
C GLY A 18 -64.92 6.21 -51.05
N ALA A 19 -66.23 6.07 -51.19
CA ALA A 19 -67.19 5.15 -50.67
C ALA A 19 -67.15 3.68 -51.15
N CYS A 20 -67.75 2.83 -50.33
CA CYS A 20 -68.56 1.63 -50.57
C CYS A 20 -68.30 0.69 -51.76
N ALA A 21 -68.07 -0.59 -51.44
CA ALA A 21 -68.87 -1.73 -51.89
C ALA A 21 -68.37 -3.03 -51.22
N ALA A 22 -69.25 -3.73 -50.52
CA ALA A 22 -69.13 -5.19 -50.30
C ALA A 22 -69.83 -5.88 -51.49
N PRO A 23 -69.44 -7.11 -51.89
CA PRO A 23 -69.80 -8.33 -51.14
C PRO A 23 -68.87 -9.54 -51.33
N ALA A 24 -69.25 -10.61 -50.70
CA ALA A 24 -68.97 -12.02 -50.87
C ALA A 24 -67.91 -12.64 -49.99
N ALA A 25 -68.43 -13.46 -49.10
CA ALA A 25 -67.76 -14.39 -48.26
C ALA A 25 -67.06 -15.48 -49.12
N GLU A 26 -65.78 -15.63 -48.94
CA GLU A 26 -65.06 -16.83 -49.34
C GLU A 26 -64.39 -17.43 -48.07
N VAL A 27 -64.90 -18.60 -47.68
CA VAL A 27 -64.36 -19.36 -46.55
C VAL A 27 -63.06 -20.00 -47.00
N THR A 28 -61.95 -19.40 -46.64
CA THR A 28 -60.63 -20.03 -46.81
C THR A 28 -60.22 -20.57 -45.44
N GLU A 29 -60.12 -21.90 -45.35
CA GLU A 29 -59.54 -22.61 -44.20
C GLU A 29 -58.18 -22.01 -43.87
N ALA A 30 -58.07 -21.51 -42.62
CA ALA A 30 -56.80 -21.12 -42.05
C ALA A 30 -55.91 -22.37 -41.85
N PRO A 31 -54.62 -22.35 -42.21
CA PRO A 31 -53.68 -23.40 -41.83
C PRO A 31 -53.56 -23.39 -40.30
N VAL A 32 -53.71 -24.55 -39.71
CA VAL A 32 -53.42 -24.80 -38.28
C VAL A 32 -51.92 -24.66 -38.13
N GLU A 33 -51.46 -23.53 -37.64
CA GLU A 33 -50.07 -23.36 -37.14
C GLU A 33 -49.94 -24.20 -35.86
N ILE A 34 -49.23 -25.33 -35.99
CA ILE A 34 -48.76 -26.09 -34.86
C ILE A 34 -47.69 -25.19 -34.21
N PRO A 35 -47.82 -24.81 -32.92
CA PRO A 35 -46.75 -24.09 -32.25
C PRO A 35 -45.52 -25.01 -32.15
N VAL A 36 -44.53 -24.76 -33.01
CA VAL A 36 -43.20 -25.32 -32.82
C VAL A 36 -42.63 -24.64 -31.59
N SER A 37 -42.71 -25.31 -30.44
CA SER A 37 -41.96 -24.91 -29.27
C SER A 37 -40.48 -24.84 -29.66
N ALA A 38 -39.97 -23.64 -29.81
CA ALA A 38 -38.52 -23.41 -29.92
C ALA A 38 -37.87 -24.09 -28.70
N PRO A 39 -36.78 -24.86 -28.89
CA PRO A 39 -36.05 -25.37 -27.75
C PRO A 39 -35.63 -24.21 -26.87
N THR A 40 -36.11 -24.21 -25.65
CA THR A 40 -35.62 -23.30 -24.60
C THR A 40 -34.12 -23.50 -24.52
N ALA A 41 -33.33 -22.53 -25.03
CA ALA A 41 -31.91 -22.55 -24.83
C ALA A 41 -31.68 -22.60 -23.31
N THR A 42 -31.15 -23.70 -22.84
CA THR A 42 -30.65 -23.80 -21.48
C THR A 42 -29.68 -22.62 -21.30
N PRO A 43 -29.84 -21.74 -20.34
CA PRO A 43 -28.88 -20.69 -20.11
C PRO A 43 -27.52 -21.37 -19.93
N VAL A 44 -26.57 -21.05 -20.80
CA VAL A 44 -25.17 -21.38 -20.59
C VAL A 44 -24.84 -20.71 -19.26
N PRO A 45 -24.37 -21.44 -18.23
CA PRO A 45 -23.96 -20.80 -17.01
C PRO A 45 -22.96 -19.71 -17.35
N GLU A 46 -23.24 -18.50 -16.96
CA GLU A 46 -22.29 -17.39 -17.01
C GLU A 46 -21.05 -17.85 -16.24
N PRO A 47 -19.82 -17.73 -16.80
CA PRO A 47 -18.64 -18.17 -16.09
C PRO A 47 -18.62 -17.49 -14.72
N GLU A 48 -18.46 -18.27 -13.67
CA GLU A 48 -18.34 -17.72 -12.31
C GLU A 48 -17.15 -16.75 -12.29
N PRO A 49 -17.29 -15.57 -11.68
CA PRO A 49 -16.22 -14.59 -11.63
C PRO A 49 -15.01 -15.18 -10.89
N MET A 50 -13.87 -15.26 -11.58
CA MET A 50 -12.61 -15.81 -11.06
C MET A 50 -12.05 -14.91 -9.97
N ASP A 51 -11.55 -15.48 -8.89
CA ASP A 51 -10.81 -14.77 -7.86
C ASP A 51 -9.34 -14.51 -8.28
N ILE A 52 -8.61 -13.76 -7.45
CA ILE A 52 -7.19 -13.40 -7.70
C ILE A 52 -6.34 -14.67 -7.91
N VAL A 53 -6.55 -15.71 -7.10
CA VAL A 53 -5.78 -16.95 -7.17
C VAL A 53 -6.13 -17.74 -8.42
N ASP A 54 -7.41 -17.82 -8.76
CA ASP A 54 -7.88 -18.54 -9.96
C ASP A 54 -7.30 -17.88 -11.22
N ILE A 55 -7.29 -16.55 -11.30
CA ILE A 55 -6.67 -15.80 -12.41
C ILE A 55 -5.17 -16.06 -12.45
N ALA A 56 -4.48 -16.03 -11.31
CA ALA A 56 -3.04 -16.28 -11.27
C ALA A 56 -2.66 -17.69 -11.73
N VAL A 57 -3.49 -18.70 -11.41
CA VAL A 57 -3.30 -20.08 -11.85
C VAL A 57 -3.56 -20.24 -13.35
N ASP A 58 -4.61 -19.59 -13.88
CA ASP A 58 -5.02 -19.73 -15.28
C ASP A 58 -4.12 -18.96 -16.26
N ASP A 59 -3.55 -17.84 -15.82
CA ASP A 59 -2.70 -16.96 -16.63
C ASP A 59 -1.38 -17.62 -17.08
N GLY A 60 -0.81 -18.49 -16.23
CA GLY A 60 0.40 -19.26 -16.53
C GLY A 60 1.72 -18.51 -16.43
N ARG A 61 1.72 -17.19 -16.16
CA ARG A 61 2.91 -16.34 -15.94
C ARG A 61 3.35 -16.28 -14.47
N PHE A 62 2.57 -16.85 -13.57
CA PHE A 62 2.72 -16.76 -12.13
C PHE A 62 2.91 -18.11 -11.45
N GLN A 63 3.52 -19.07 -12.15
CA GLN A 63 3.67 -20.44 -11.62
C GLN A 63 4.49 -20.47 -10.33
N THR A 64 5.58 -19.69 -10.30
CA THR A 64 6.44 -19.56 -9.12
C THR A 64 5.71 -18.87 -7.97
N LEU A 65 4.97 -17.77 -8.26
CA LEU A 65 4.15 -17.08 -7.26
C LEU A 65 3.07 -18.00 -6.67
N VAL A 66 2.34 -18.72 -7.52
CA VAL A 66 1.31 -19.67 -7.07
C VAL A 66 1.90 -20.78 -6.20
N ALA A 67 3.08 -21.31 -6.57
CA ALA A 67 3.78 -22.29 -5.75
C ALA A 67 4.22 -21.73 -4.40
N ALA A 68 4.70 -20.46 -4.36
CA ALA A 68 5.07 -19.77 -3.14
C ALA A 68 3.87 -19.52 -2.22
N VAL A 69 2.74 -19.04 -2.77
CA VAL A 69 1.48 -18.83 -2.03
C VAL A 69 0.95 -20.14 -1.43
N GLN A 70 1.05 -21.25 -2.17
CA GLN A 70 0.67 -22.58 -1.67
C GLN A 70 1.61 -23.06 -0.56
N ALA A 71 2.92 -22.84 -0.69
CA ALA A 71 3.91 -23.23 0.32
C ALA A 71 3.75 -22.42 1.63
N ALA A 72 3.33 -21.16 1.53
CA ALA A 72 3.06 -20.29 2.67
C ALA A 72 1.64 -20.46 3.27
N ASP A 73 0.79 -21.37 2.72
CA ASP A 73 -0.60 -21.59 3.15
C ASP A 73 -1.49 -20.32 3.09
N LEU A 74 -1.17 -19.39 2.16
CA LEU A 74 -1.88 -18.11 1.98
C LEU A 74 -3.02 -18.17 0.96
N VAL A 75 -3.30 -19.32 0.36
CA VAL A 75 -4.33 -19.48 -0.68
C VAL A 75 -5.70 -19.03 -0.16
N ASP A 76 -6.10 -19.48 1.02
CA ASP A 76 -7.40 -19.13 1.61
C ASP A 76 -7.49 -17.65 2.00
N ALA A 77 -6.37 -17.05 2.43
CA ALA A 77 -6.31 -15.62 2.73
C ALA A 77 -6.51 -14.77 1.47
N LEU A 78 -5.87 -15.14 0.36
CA LEU A 78 -6.00 -14.44 -0.93
C LEU A 78 -7.32 -14.74 -1.67
N LYS A 79 -8.04 -15.81 -1.31
CA LYS A 79 -9.40 -16.13 -1.77
C LYS A 79 -10.48 -15.50 -0.89
N GLY A 80 -10.10 -14.84 0.20
CA GLY A 80 -11.03 -14.19 1.13
C GLY A 80 -11.87 -13.07 0.52
N ASP A 81 -12.78 -12.54 1.34
CA ASP A 81 -13.72 -11.47 0.98
C ASP A 81 -13.00 -10.12 0.81
N GLY A 82 -12.23 -9.92 -0.25
CA GLY A 82 -11.54 -8.66 -0.55
C GLY A 82 -12.35 -7.38 -0.28
N PRO A 83 -12.05 -6.26 -0.86
CA PRO A 83 -11.18 -6.12 -2.03
C PRO A 83 -9.68 -6.10 -1.68
N LEU A 84 -8.88 -6.76 -2.49
CA LEU A 84 -7.42 -6.80 -2.37
C LEU A 84 -6.76 -6.29 -3.66
N THR A 85 -5.61 -5.67 -3.53
CA THR A 85 -4.72 -5.34 -4.65
C THR A 85 -3.46 -6.16 -4.53
N VAL A 86 -3.15 -6.96 -5.56
CA VAL A 86 -1.96 -7.82 -5.58
C VAL A 86 -1.00 -7.34 -6.65
N PHE A 87 0.23 -7.02 -6.25
CA PHE A 87 1.34 -6.79 -7.16
C PHE A 87 2.02 -8.12 -7.45
N ALA A 88 1.67 -8.73 -8.59
CA ALA A 88 2.07 -10.08 -8.95
C ALA A 88 3.36 -10.08 -9.78
N PRO A 89 4.51 -10.52 -9.23
CA PRO A 89 5.73 -10.70 -10.00
C PRO A 89 5.60 -11.88 -10.96
N THR A 90 6.15 -11.72 -12.16
CA THR A 90 6.18 -12.78 -13.17
C THR A 90 7.22 -13.85 -12.83
N ASP A 91 7.14 -15.02 -13.49
CA ASP A 91 8.19 -16.04 -13.35
C ASP A 91 9.58 -15.53 -13.76
N ASP A 92 9.65 -14.60 -14.73
CA ASP A 92 10.89 -13.91 -15.12
C ASP A 92 11.43 -13.01 -14.00
N ALA A 93 10.54 -12.34 -13.25
CA ALA A 93 10.91 -11.55 -12.07
C ALA A 93 11.55 -12.42 -10.97
N PHE A 94 11.00 -13.60 -10.73
CA PHE A 94 11.61 -14.57 -9.81
C PHE A 94 12.95 -15.11 -10.33
N ALA A 95 13.09 -15.33 -11.64
CA ALA A 95 14.33 -15.80 -12.25
C ALA A 95 15.45 -14.74 -12.21
N ALA A 96 15.11 -13.46 -12.05
CA ALA A 96 16.06 -12.38 -11.89
C ALA A 96 16.66 -12.27 -10.47
N LEU A 97 16.07 -12.95 -9.48
CA LEU A 97 16.62 -13.03 -8.13
C LEU A 97 17.97 -13.77 -8.13
N PRO A 98 18.86 -13.48 -7.17
CA PRO A 98 20.11 -14.23 -6.99
C PRO A 98 19.87 -15.74 -6.86
N GLU A 99 20.78 -16.54 -7.43
CA GLU A 99 20.68 -18.00 -7.34
C GLU A 99 20.60 -18.48 -5.89
N GLY A 100 19.63 -19.35 -5.58
CA GLY A 100 19.41 -19.91 -4.25
C GLY A 100 18.48 -19.10 -3.37
N THR A 101 18.04 -17.88 -3.78
CA THR A 101 17.11 -17.06 -2.98
C THR A 101 15.75 -17.73 -2.84
N ILE A 102 15.20 -18.28 -3.93
CA ILE A 102 13.89 -18.94 -3.91
C ILE A 102 13.93 -20.18 -3.03
N GLU A 103 14.98 -21.00 -3.13
CA GLU A 103 15.17 -22.18 -2.29
C GLU A 103 15.31 -21.82 -0.80
N ALA A 104 16.02 -20.72 -0.50
CA ALA A 104 16.16 -20.22 0.87
C ALA A 104 14.82 -19.75 1.43
N LEU A 105 14.03 -19.02 0.64
CA LEU A 105 12.69 -18.58 1.02
C LEU A 105 11.70 -19.73 1.20
N LEU A 106 11.75 -20.75 0.35
CA LEU A 106 10.93 -21.95 0.50
C LEU A 106 11.32 -22.79 1.73
N ALA A 107 12.55 -22.62 2.25
CA ALA A 107 13.00 -23.24 3.49
C ALA A 107 12.63 -22.40 4.74
N ASP A 108 12.34 -21.10 4.55
CA ASP A 108 11.94 -20.15 5.61
C ASP A 108 10.53 -19.63 5.33
N ILE A 109 9.52 -20.41 5.72
CA ILE A 109 8.12 -20.06 5.46
C ILE A 109 7.70 -18.73 6.08
N PRO A 110 8.10 -18.36 7.32
CA PRO A 110 7.84 -17.03 7.84
C PRO A 110 8.33 -15.90 6.93
N ALA A 111 9.60 -15.93 6.50
CA ALA A 111 10.14 -14.91 5.60
C ALA A 111 9.43 -14.89 4.23
N LEU A 112 9.06 -16.06 3.70
CA LEU A 112 8.26 -16.17 2.48
C LEU A 112 6.88 -15.52 2.66
N THR A 113 6.23 -15.76 3.80
CA THR A 113 4.93 -15.19 4.13
C THR A 113 5.01 -13.66 4.19
N ASP A 114 6.02 -13.10 4.84
CA ASP A 114 6.24 -11.66 4.94
C ASP A 114 6.41 -11.02 3.55
N ILE A 115 7.22 -11.63 2.69
CA ILE A 115 7.42 -11.16 1.31
C ILE A 115 6.10 -11.23 0.52
N LEU A 116 5.34 -12.32 0.62
CA LEU A 116 4.06 -12.46 -0.09
C LEU A 116 3.03 -11.44 0.40
N LEU A 117 2.94 -11.18 1.71
CA LEU A 117 2.06 -10.17 2.28
C LEU A 117 2.51 -8.74 1.92
N TYR A 118 3.80 -8.53 1.68
CA TYR A 118 4.34 -7.26 1.19
C TYR A 118 3.91 -6.94 -0.24
N HIS A 119 3.56 -7.96 -1.03
CA HIS A 119 3.00 -7.80 -2.38
C HIS A 119 1.48 -7.54 -2.40
N VAL A 120 0.82 -7.50 -1.23
CA VAL A 120 -0.63 -7.37 -1.13
C VAL A 120 -1.00 -6.11 -0.36
N VAL A 121 -1.86 -5.29 -0.94
CA VAL A 121 -2.43 -4.08 -0.33
C VAL A 121 -3.90 -4.29 -0.07
N ASP A 122 -4.40 -3.83 1.08
CA ASP A 122 -5.83 -3.83 1.39
C ASP A 122 -6.57 -2.81 0.53
N GLY A 123 -7.73 -3.19 0.03
CA GLY A 123 -8.52 -2.33 -0.85
C GLY A 123 -8.31 -2.62 -2.34
N LYS A 124 -9.23 -2.11 -3.16
CA LYS A 124 -9.13 -2.15 -4.62
C LYS A 124 -8.51 -0.85 -5.12
N VAL A 125 -7.23 -0.87 -5.45
CA VAL A 125 -6.50 0.28 -5.97
C VAL A 125 -6.27 0.07 -7.47
N MET A 126 -6.97 0.83 -8.30
CA MET A 126 -6.81 0.79 -9.76
C MET A 126 -5.59 1.62 -10.19
N ALA A 127 -5.09 1.38 -11.39
CA ALA A 127 -3.94 2.13 -11.92
C ALA A 127 -4.14 3.65 -11.89
N ALA A 128 -5.37 4.11 -12.05
CA ALA A 128 -5.71 5.53 -11.94
C ALA A 128 -5.53 6.07 -10.52
N ASP A 129 -5.81 5.25 -9.51
CA ASP A 129 -5.67 5.61 -8.10
C ASP A 129 -4.19 5.48 -7.68
N VAL A 130 -3.49 4.42 -8.15
CA VAL A 130 -2.07 4.19 -7.88
C VAL A 130 -1.21 5.40 -8.24
N VAL A 131 -1.47 6.05 -9.38
CA VAL A 131 -0.67 7.21 -9.82
C VAL A 131 -0.90 8.48 -8.98
N GLU A 132 -1.93 8.51 -8.15
CA GLU A 132 -2.22 9.62 -7.23
C GLU A 132 -1.61 9.38 -5.83
N LEU A 133 -1.18 8.14 -5.54
CA LEU A 133 -0.54 7.77 -4.29
C LEU A 133 0.98 7.86 -4.41
N SER A 134 1.63 8.28 -3.35
CA SER A 134 3.09 8.18 -3.22
C SER A 134 3.53 6.89 -2.51
N GLN A 135 2.65 6.33 -1.69
CA GLN A 135 2.89 5.13 -0.89
C GLN A 135 1.59 4.38 -0.67
N ALA A 136 1.66 3.07 -0.46
CA ALA A 136 0.52 2.23 -0.06
C ALA A 136 0.95 1.25 1.03
N MET A 137 0.12 1.10 2.08
CA MET A 137 0.38 0.16 3.16
C MET A 137 0.05 -1.26 2.71
N THR A 138 0.98 -2.16 2.88
CA THR A 138 0.82 -3.60 2.56
C THR A 138 0.20 -4.37 3.73
N LEU A 139 -0.25 -5.58 3.48
CA LEU A 139 -0.72 -6.47 4.55
C LEU A 139 0.40 -6.94 5.48
N GLN A 140 1.66 -6.85 5.05
CA GLN A 140 2.83 -7.11 5.88
C GLN A 140 3.06 -5.99 6.92
N GLY A 141 2.56 -4.75 6.67
CA GLY A 141 2.63 -3.61 7.57
C GLY A 141 3.71 -2.59 7.23
N GLN A 142 4.53 -2.82 6.22
CA GLN A 142 5.41 -1.80 5.64
C GLN A 142 4.73 -1.14 4.44
N TYR A 143 5.18 0.07 4.08
CA TYR A 143 4.70 0.76 2.90
C TYR A 143 5.52 0.38 1.67
N ILE A 144 4.88 0.35 0.52
CA ILE A 144 5.53 0.33 -0.79
C ILE A 144 5.56 1.74 -1.33
N ASP A 145 6.70 2.14 -1.89
CA ASP A 145 6.87 3.42 -2.56
C ASP A 145 6.32 3.35 -3.98
N ILE A 146 5.49 4.32 -4.32
CA ILE A 146 4.87 4.43 -5.64
C ILE A 146 5.44 5.65 -6.35
N MET A 147 6.07 5.44 -7.49
CA MET A 147 6.62 6.51 -8.32
C MET A 147 6.09 6.42 -9.75
N VAL A 148 5.85 7.57 -10.35
CA VAL A 148 5.51 7.67 -11.77
C VAL A 148 6.66 8.34 -12.50
N ASP A 149 7.39 7.58 -13.29
CA ASP A 149 8.50 8.10 -14.11
C ASP A 149 8.24 7.86 -15.60
N GLY A 150 8.22 8.95 -16.38
CA GLY A 150 8.04 8.87 -17.82
C GLY A 150 6.73 8.22 -18.29
N GLY A 151 5.71 8.15 -17.42
CA GLY A 151 4.42 7.49 -17.69
C GLY A 151 4.41 5.99 -17.35
N LYS A 152 5.44 5.49 -16.70
CA LYS A 152 5.53 4.16 -16.10
C LYS A 152 5.28 4.26 -14.60
N VAL A 153 4.54 3.32 -14.07
CA VAL A 153 4.35 3.19 -12.62
C VAL A 153 5.43 2.24 -12.10
N MET A 154 6.14 2.68 -11.08
CA MET A 154 7.16 1.92 -10.38
C MET A 154 6.71 1.69 -8.95
N ILE A 155 6.86 0.48 -8.46
CA ILE A 155 6.58 0.06 -7.08
C ILE A 155 7.88 -0.46 -6.49
N ASP A 156 8.47 0.24 -5.51
CA ASP A 156 9.78 -0.09 -4.93
C ASP A 156 10.87 -0.39 -5.97
N GLY A 157 10.83 0.35 -7.09
CA GLY A 157 11.75 0.16 -8.20
C GLY A 157 11.37 -0.93 -9.21
N ALA A 158 10.32 -1.75 -8.97
CA ALA A 158 9.75 -2.68 -9.94
C ALA A 158 8.79 -1.94 -10.89
N GLU A 159 8.87 -2.20 -12.20
CA GLU A 159 7.95 -1.61 -13.18
C GLU A 159 6.63 -2.40 -13.22
N VAL A 160 5.50 -1.69 -13.14
CA VAL A 160 4.19 -2.27 -13.39
C VAL A 160 3.99 -2.42 -14.90
N VAL A 161 4.08 -3.65 -15.39
CA VAL A 161 4.01 -3.97 -16.83
C VAL A 161 2.60 -4.19 -17.34
N ILE A 162 1.68 -4.64 -16.49
CA ILE A 162 0.25 -4.79 -16.81
C ILE A 162 -0.54 -4.34 -15.58
N THR A 163 -1.55 -3.51 -15.83
CA THR A 163 -2.43 -2.96 -14.79
C THR A 163 -3.83 -3.52 -14.92
N ASP A 164 -4.60 -3.42 -13.82
CA ASP A 164 -6.06 -3.57 -13.79
C ASP A 164 -6.60 -4.92 -14.31
N ILE A 165 -5.93 -6.03 -13.96
CA ILE A 165 -6.53 -7.36 -14.15
C ILE A 165 -7.57 -7.53 -13.04
N GLU A 166 -8.85 -7.37 -13.37
CA GLU A 166 -9.93 -7.44 -12.40
C GLU A 166 -10.25 -8.88 -12.02
N ALA A 167 -10.36 -9.12 -10.72
CA ALA A 167 -10.82 -10.35 -10.09
C ALA A 167 -12.10 -10.10 -9.29
N SER A 168 -12.82 -11.16 -8.93
CA SER A 168 -14.05 -11.06 -8.14
C SER A 168 -13.83 -10.47 -6.74
N ASN A 169 -12.63 -10.66 -6.17
CA ASN A 169 -12.23 -10.21 -4.85
C ASN A 169 -11.09 -9.18 -4.85
N GLY A 170 -10.78 -8.57 -6.01
CA GLY A 170 -9.75 -7.52 -6.06
C GLY A 170 -9.21 -7.20 -7.44
N VAL A 171 -7.97 -6.76 -7.49
CA VAL A 171 -7.25 -6.42 -8.72
C VAL A 171 -5.81 -6.91 -8.66
N ILE A 172 -5.26 -7.31 -9.82
CA ILE A 172 -3.87 -7.72 -9.96
C ILE A 172 -3.15 -6.72 -10.85
N HIS A 173 -2.00 -6.25 -10.38
CA HIS A 173 -1.02 -5.49 -11.16
C HIS A 173 0.22 -6.37 -11.34
N VAL A 174 0.65 -6.55 -12.58
CA VAL A 174 1.82 -7.40 -12.89
C VAL A 174 3.08 -6.56 -12.83
N ILE A 175 4.07 -7.01 -12.08
CA ILE A 175 5.37 -6.36 -11.93
C ILE A 175 6.51 -7.20 -12.50
N ASP A 176 7.58 -6.54 -12.96
CA ASP A 176 8.73 -7.15 -13.62
C ASP A 176 9.85 -7.57 -12.65
N ALA A 177 9.73 -7.21 -11.37
CA ALA A 177 10.66 -7.61 -10.31
C ALA A 177 9.92 -7.98 -9.03
N VAL A 178 10.54 -8.80 -8.18
CA VAL A 178 10.04 -9.12 -6.84
C VAL A 178 10.42 -7.98 -5.90
N ILE A 179 9.46 -7.38 -5.23
CA ILE A 179 9.68 -6.37 -4.20
C ILE A 179 9.95 -7.06 -2.86
N LEU A 180 10.87 -6.52 -2.09
CA LEU A 180 11.28 -7.11 -0.81
C LEU A 180 11.07 -6.10 0.30
N PRO A 181 10.44 -6.50 1.41
CA PRO A 181 10.32 -5.63 2.58
C PRO A 181 11.70 -5.33 3.18
N GLU A 182 11.84 -4.18 3.84
CA GLU A 182 13.06 -3.88 4.60
C GLU A 182 13.18 -4.89 5.74
N ALA A 183 14.27 -5.64 5.73
CA ALA A 183 14.52 -6.69 6.72
C ALA A 183 15.30 -6.20 7.95
N ARG A 184 15.99 -5.03 7.84
CA ARG A 184 16.78 -4.45 8.92
C ARG A 184 15.86 -3.78 9.94
N ASP A 185 16.14 -3.99 11.21
CA ASP A 185 15.43 -3.28 12.28
C ASP A 185 15.94 -1.83 12.44
N ILE A 186 15.24 -1.06 13.28
CA ILE A 186 15.57 0.34 13.57
C ILE A 186 17.04 0.50 14.01
N VAL A 187 17.56 -0.44 14.82
CA VAL A 187 18.94 -0.36 15.33
C VAL A 187 19.94 -0.68 14.22
N ASP A 188 19.66 -1.68 13.39
CA ASP A 188 20.52 -2.05 12.26
C ASP A 188 20.64 -0.89 11.26
N ILE A 189 19.52 -0.24 10.93
CA ILE A 189 19.50 0.94 10.08
C ILE A 189 20.29 2.09 10.71
N ALA A 190 20.08 2.35 12.00
CA ALA A 190 20.79 3.43 12.70
C ALA A 190 22.31 3.19 12.74
N VAL A 191 22.76 1.94 12.84
CA VAL A 191 24.19 1.57 12.82
C VAL A 191 24.76 1.76 11.42
N ASP A 192 24.04 1.34 10.37
CA ASP A 192 24.51 1.38 8.98
C ASP A 192 24.54 2.79 8.39
N ASP A 193 23.60 3.65 8.78
CA ASP A 193 23.42 5.00 8.26
C ASP A 193 24.63 5.92 8.52
N GLY A 194 25.31 5.71 9.66
CA GLY A 194 26.51 6.44 10.04
C GLY A 194 26.30 7.86 10.56
N ARG A 195 25.06 8.41 10.55
CA ARG A 195 24.68 9.72 11.12
C ARG A 195 24.30 9.65 12.60
N PHE A 196 24.17 8.45 13.16
CA PHE A 196 23.61 8.18 14.48
C PHE A 196 24.60 7.49 15.43
N GLN A 197 25.91 7.68 15.24
CA GLN A 197 26.93 6.98 16.03
C GLN A 197 26.79 7.28 17.53
N THR A 198 26.52 8.55 17.87
CA THR A 198 26.32 8.98 19.26
C THR A 198 25.03 8.39 19.85
N LEU A 199 23.93 8.38 19.06
CA LEU A 199 22.67 7.76 19.49
C LEU A 199 22.86 6.25 19.72
N VAL A 200 23.49 5.55 18.81
CA VAL A 200 23.76 4.10 18.94
C VAL A 200 24.60 3.81 20.20
N ALA A 201 25.64 4.62 20.47
CA ALA A 201 26.44 4.49 21.67
C ALA A 201 25.61 4.76 22.94
N ALA A 202 24.71 5.73 22.93
CA ALA A 202 23.80 6.03 24.05
C ALA A 202 22.82 4.89 24.30
N VAL A 203 22.21 4.36 23.25
CA VAL A 203 21.28 3.20 23.33
C VAL A 203 21.97 1.96 23.89
N GLN A 204 23.23 1.70 23.48
CA GLN A 204 24.03 0.61 24.02
C GLN A 204 24.38 0.85 25.50
N ALA A 205 24.73 2.08 25.89
CA ALA A 205 25.07 2.43 27.28
C ALA A 205 23.84 2.32 28.21
N ALA A 206 22.64 2.57 27.69
CA ALA A 206 21.38 2.43 28.41
C ALA A 206 20.79 1.00 28.42
N ASP A 207 21.44 0.05 27.75
CA ASP A 207 20.97 -1.36 27.59
C ASP A 207 19.57 -1.45 26.94
N LEU A 208 19.27 -0.52 26.00
CA LEU A 208 17.99 -0.44 25.31
C LEU A 208 18.00 -1.11 23.91
N VAL A 209 19.12 -1.70 23.49
CA VAL A 209 19.24 -2.32 22.15
C VAL A 209 18.17 -3.39 21.96
N ASP A 210 17.99 -4.31 22.90
CA ASP A 210 17.01 -5.39 22.78
C ASP A 210 15.56 -4.87 22.81
N ALA A 211 15.31 -3.77 23.52
CA ALA A 211 14.00 -3.13 23.55
C ALA A 211 13.64 -2.50 22.19
N LEU A 212 14.62 -1.88 21.52
CA LEU A 212 14.45 -1.25 20.19
C LEU A 212 14.51 -2.26 19.04
N LYS A 213 15.03 -3.48 19.28
CA LYS A 213 14.99 -4.63 18.35
C LYS A 213 13.74 -5.51 18.56
N GLY A 214 12.94 -5.20 19.57
CA GLY A 214 11.71 -5.94 19.89
C GLY A 214 10.66 -5.86 18.79
N GLU A 215 9.59 -6.65 18.99
CA GLU A 215 8.42 -6.65 18.12
C GLU A 215 7.76 -5.26 18.16
N GLY A 216 7.87 -4.51 17.03
CA GLY A 216 7.25 -3.20 16.87
C GLY A 216 5.72 -3.29 16.74
N PRO A 217 5.10 -2.32 16.11
CA PRO A 217 5.73 -1.18 15.44
C PRO A 217 6.17 -0.06 16.40
N LEU A 218 7.33 0.55 16.12
CA LEU A 218 7.88 1.68 16.86
C LEU A 218 8.16 2.86 15.94
N THR A 219 8.00 4.08 16.45
CA THR A 219 8.45 5.30 15.76
C THR A 219 9.57 5.94 16.56
N VAL A 220 10.73 6.10 15.94
CA VAL A 220 11.92 6.67 16.59
C VAL A 220 12.26 8.02 15.99
N PHE A 221 12.25 9.07 16.81
CA PHE A 221 12.80 10.37 16.45
C PHE A 221 14.31 10.36 16.73
N ALA A 222 15.12 10.11 15.69
CA ALA A 222 16.56 9.88 15.81
C ALA A 222 17.35 11.19 15.63
N PRO A 223 17.97 11.73 16.69
CA PRO A 223 18.85 12.89 16.58
C PRO A 223 20.16 12.49 15.90
N THR A 224 20.64 13.35 14.99
CA THR A 224 21.93 13.17 14.34
C THR A 224 23.11 13.43 15.29
N ASP A 225 24.30 13.02 14.91
CA ASP A 225 25.53 13.33 15.65
C ASP A 225 25.74 14.85 15.79
N ASP A 226 25.31 15.65 14.79
CA ASP A 226 25.33 17.12 14.86
C ASP A 226 24.33 17.66 15.91
N ALA A 227 23.17 17.02 16.07
CA ALA A 227 22.20 17.35 17.10
C ALA A 227 22.79 17.14 18.52
N PHE A 228 23.53 16.06 18.72
CA PHE A 228 24.24 15.83 19.97
C PHE A 228 25.39 16.83 20.19
N ALA A 229 26.12 17.17 19.13
CA ALA A 229 27.19 18.15 19.20
C ALA A 229 26.70 19.59 19.52
N ALA A 230 25.43 19.88 19.25
CA ALA A 230 24.81 21.16 19.60
C ALA A 230 24.42 21.28 21.09
N LEU A 231 24.47 20.19 21.85
CA LEU A 231 24.23 20.22 23.29
C LEU A 231 25.38 20.97 24.02
N PRO A 232 25.13 21.56 25.18
CA PRO A 232 26.17 22.16 26.01
C PRO A 232 27.30 21.18 26.34
N GLU A 233 28.55 21.68 26.35
CA GLU A 233 29.71 20.86 26.69
C GLU A 233 29.53 20.13 28.03
N GLY A 234 29.80 18.82 28.06
CA GLY A 234 29.69 17.98 29.24
C GLY A 234 28.29 17.37 29.46
N THR A 235 27.30 17.74 28.68
CA THR A 235 25.93 17.17 28.81
C THR A 235 25.92 15.68 28.48
N ILE A 236 26.56 15.28 27.39
CA ILE A 236 26.60 13.87 26.96
C ILE A 236 27.35 13.02 28.01
N GLU A 237 28.49 13.49 28.50
CA GLU A 237 29.26 12.79 29.55
C GLU A 237 28.46 12.66 30.85
N ALA A 238 27.69 13.71 31.21
CA ALA A 238 26.83 13.68 32.40
C ALA A 238 25.71 12.66 32.23
N LEU A 239 25.07 12.60 31.06
CA LEU A 239 24.02 11.62 30.75
C LEU A 239 24.55 10.19 30.69
N LEU A 240 25.72 9.97 30.13
CA LEU A 240 26.37 8.64 30.13
C LEU A 240 26.77 8.18 31.54
N ALA A 241 26.98 9.11 32.48
CA ALA A 241 27.23 8.81 33.90
C ALA A 241 25.92 8.57 34.68
N ASP A 242 24.77 9.04 34.18
CA ASP A 242 23.45 8.88 34.79
C ASP A 242 22.55 8.04 33.85
N VAL A 243 22.74 6.72 33.86
CA VAL A 243 22.02 5.78 32.97
C VAL A 243 20.50 5.89 33.12
N PRO A 244 19.89 6.05 34.32
CA PRO A 244 18.46 6.29 34.43
C PRO A 244 17.97 7.53 33.65
N ALA A 245 18.64 8.68 33.80
CA ALA A 245 18.29 9.89 33.07
C ALA A 245 18.48 9.73 31.55
N LEU A 246 19.54 9.03 31.14
CA LEU A 246 19.76 8.71 29.73
C LEU A 246 18.64 7.82 29.18
N THR A 247 18.21 6.81 29.92
CA THR A 247 17.11 5.91 29.56
C THR A 247 15.81 6.68 29.36
N ASP A 248 15.46 7.58 30.29
CA ASP A 248 14.24 8.40 30.18
C ASP A 248 14.27 9.32 28.96
N ILE A 249 15.41 9.92 28.66
CA ILE A 249 15.59 10.75 27.45
C ILE A 249 15.47 9.88 26.19
N LEU A 250 16.11 8.71 26.12
CA LEU A 250 16.03 7.84 24.97
C LEU A 250 14.60 7.31 24.75
N LEU A 251 13.88 6.94 25.80
CA LEU A 251 12.48 6.55 25.73
C LEU A 251 11.56 7.71 25.32
N TYR A 252 11.93 8.94 25.62
CA TYR A 252 11.21 10.14 25.15
C TYR A 252 11.32 10.36 23.64
N HIS A 253 12.34 9.79 22.99
CA HIS A 253 12.50 9.79 21.54
C HIS A 253 11.72 8.68 20.82
N VAL A 254 11.09 7.76 21.57
CA VAL A 254 10.40 6.60 21.01
C VAL A 254 8.90 6.69 21.29
N VAL A 255 8.11 6.54 20.23
CA VAL A 255 6.64 6.50 20.28
C VAL A 255 6.19 5.08 19.96
N ASP A 256 5.18 4.60 20.66
CA ASP A 256 4.54 3.31 20.39
C ASP A 256 3.66 3.44 19.13
N GLY A 257 3.77 2.47 18.24
CA GLY A 257 3.08 2.48 16.94
C GLY A 257 3.94 2.99 15.79
N LYS A 258 3.51 2.68 14.55
CA LYS A 258 4.12 3.20 13.31
C LYS A 258 3.38 4.48 12.92
N VAL A 259 4.04 5.61 13.04
CA VAL A 259 3.50 6.94 12.70
C VAL A 259 4.31 7.49 11.54
N MET A 260 3.69 7.55 10.35
CA MET A 260 4.32 8.12 9.16
C MET A 260 4.22 9.65 9.15
N ALA A 261 5.01 10.31 8.31
CA ALA A 261 4.99 11.77 8.20
C ALA A 261 3.59 12.31 7.88
N ALA A 262 2.81 11.59 7.09
CA ALA A 262 1.42 11.94 6.79
C ALA A 262 0.54 11.95 8.05
N ASP A 263 0.74 10.99 8.96
CA ASP A 263 0.02 10.90 10.23
C ASP A 263 0.54 11.95 11.23
N VAL A 264 1.87 12.14 11.26
CA VAL A 264 2.54 13.12 12.13
C VAL A 264 1.97 14.52 11.93
N VAL A 265 1.67 14.92 10.68
CA VAL A 265 1.14 16.27 10.39
C VAL A 265 -0.31 16.46 10.85
N GLU A 266 -1.04 15.38 11.08
CA GLU A 266 -2.44 15.40 11.57
C GLU A 266 -2.51 15.34 13.11
N MET A 267 -1.41 14.93 13.77
CA MET A 267 -1.32 14.81 15.22
C MET A 267 -0.81 16.13 15.84
N SER A 268 -1.31 16.47 17.01
CA SER A 268 -0.79 17.57 17.82
C SER A 268 0.15 17.10 18.94
N GLU A 269 0.06 15.86 19.33
CA GLU A 269 0.86 15.21 20.38
C GLU A 269 0.99 13.72 20.10
N ALA A 270 2.13 13.15 20.45
CA ALA A 270 2.37 11.70 20.46
C ALA A 270 2.80 11.25 21.88
N MET A 271 2.28 10.12 22.33
CA MET A 271 2.66 9.53 23.60
C MET A 271 3.96 8.75 23.44
N THR A 272 5.00 9.15 24.15
CA THR A 272 6.31 8.47 24.11
C THR A 272 6.39 7.28 25.08
N LEU A 273 7.37 6.41 24.88
CA LEU A 273 7.60 5.29 25.80
C LEU A 273 8.09 5.72 27.19
N SER A 274 8.57 6.97 27.35
CA SER A 274 8.85 7.53 28.69
C SER A 274 7.56 7.85 29.48
N GLY A 275 6.39 7.85 28.81
CA GLY A 275 5.10 8.25 29.40
C GLY A 275 4.79 9.73 29.30
N ALA A 276 5.69 10.54 28.77
CA ALA A 276 5.46 11.96 28.53
C ALA A 276 4.96 12.20 27.10
N SER A 277 4.10 13.21 26.91
CA SER A 277 3.63 13.62 25.57
C SER A 277 4.69 14.44 24.84
N LEU A 278 4.95 14.09 23.58
CA LEU A 278 5.76 14.86 22.65
C LEU A 278 4.83 15.72 21.80
N GLY A 279 4.95 17.04 21.90
CA GLY A 279 4.17 17.97 21.07
C GLY A 279 4.64 17.96 19.63
N ILE A 280 3.71 17.90 18.70
CA ILE A 280 3.99 17.92 17.26
C ILE A 280 3.38 19.19 16.68
N GLN A 281 4.16 19.93 15.89
CA GLN A 281 3.71 21.16 15.25
C GLN A 281 4.15 21.17 13.79
N VAL A 282 3.27 21.65 12.92
CA VAL A 282 3.60 21.89 11.51
C VAL A 282 3.65 23.37 11.26
N ASP A 283 4.82 23.88 10.90
CA ASP A 283 5.03 25.29 10.55
C ASP A 283 5.59 25.40 9.12
N MET A 284 4.80 25.95 8.20
CA MET A 284 5.18 26.25 6.82
C MET A 284 5.90 25.09 6.08
N GLU A 285 5.41 23.88 6.09
CA GLU A 285 6.03 22.67 5.50
C GLU A 285 7.15 22.03 6.36
N LYS A 286 7.40 22.51 7.56
CA LYS A 286 8.33 21.91 8.51
C LYS A 286 7.57 21.20 9.60
N VAL A 287 7.92 19.98 9.84
CA VAL A 287 7.43 19.21 10.97
C VAL A 287 8.38 19.43 12.14
N MET A 288 7.83 19.85 13.27
CA MET A 288 8.55 20.01 14.53
C MET A 288 8.07 18.97 15.52
N ALA A 289 8.99 18.22 16.09
CA ALA A 289 8.77 17.33 17.21
C ALA A 289 9.37 18.00 18.45
N GLY A 290 8.52 18.51 19.35
CA GLY A 290 8.98 19.38 20.43
C GLY A 290 9.68 20.63 19.90
N GLU A 291 10.96 20.82 20.26
CA GLU A 291 11.80 21.91 19.76
C GLU A 291 12.67 21.49 18.56
N ALA A 292 12.69 20.20 18.18
CA ALA A 292 13.51 19.69 17.10
C ALA A 292 12.75 19.74 15.76
N GLN A 293 13.46 20.11 14.68
CA GLN A 293 12.92 19.98 13.33
C GLN A 293 13.16 18.56 12.80
N VAL A 294 12.13 17.96 12.22
CA VAL A 294 12.27 16.72 11.46
C VAL A 294 12.88 17.06 10.11
N ILE A 295 14.08 16.56 9.84
CA ILE A 295 14.86 16.86 8.63
C ILE A 295 14.78 15.77 7.57
N LEU A 296 14.42 14.54 7.96
CA LEU A 296 14.13 13.43 7.07
C LEU A 296 13.09 12.55 7.74
N THR A 297 12.09 12.16 6.98
CA THR A 297 10.96 11.35 7.44
C THR A 297 10.98 9.96 6.81
N ASP A 298 10.23 9.05 7.42
CA ASP A 298 9.79 7.78 6.81
C ASP A 298 10.94 6.86 6.37
N ILE A 299 12.02 6.76 7.17
CA ILE A 299 12.99 5.69 7.00
C ILE A 299 12.37 4.42 7.61
N GLU A 300 11.87 3.55 6.75
CA GLU A 300 11.23 2.32 7.17
C GLU A 300 12.21 1.27 7.68
N ALA A 301 11.80 0.54 8.70
CA ALA A 301 12.48 -0.59 9.29
C ALA A 301 11.51 -1.77 9.45
N SER A 302 12.04 -2.99 9.62
CA SER A 302 11.21 -4.19 9.81
C SER A 302 10.30 -4.10 11.05
N ASN A 303 10.71 -3.33 12.07
CA ASN A 303 9.97 -3.16 13.31
C ASN A 303 9.52 -1.72 13.58
N GLY A 304 9.46 -0.84 12.56
CA GLY A 304 8.97 0.51 12.75
C GLY A 304 9.45 1.54 11.73
N VAL A 305 9.55 2.80 12.14
CA VAL A 305 9.96 3.91 11.30
C VAL A 305 10.88 4.88 12.05
N ILE A 306 11.83 5.47 11.35
CA ILE A 306 12.76 6.46 11.90
C ILE A 306 12.48 7.82 11.26
N HIS A 307 12.31 8.84 12.07
CA HIS A 307 12.30 10.25 11.68
C HIS A 307 13.57 10.92 12.18
N VAL A 308 14.35 11.50 11.30
CA VAL A 308 15.61 12.17 11.65
C VAL A 308 15.34 13.58 12.12
N ILE A 309 15.89 13.93 13.27
CA ILE A 309 15.73 15.24 13.89
C ILE A 309 17.08 15.96 14.07
N ASP A 310 17.04 17.32 14.03
CA ASP A 310 18.22 18.18 14.13
C ASP A 310 18.58 18.60 15.57
N ALA A 311 17.79 18.19 16.54
CA ALA A 311 18.05 18.48 17.96
C ALA A 311 17.63 17.29 18.84
N VAL A 312 18.24 17.15 20.00
CA VAL A 312 17.90 16.13 21.01
C VAL A 312 16.64 16.59 21.77
N LEU A 313 15.64 15.68 21.85
CA LEU A 313 14.43 15.93 22.62
C LEU A 313 14.72 15.76 24.11
N LEU A 314 14.32 16.74 24.88
CA LEU A 314 14.42 16.68 26.35
C LEU A 314 13.00 16.61 26.93
N PRO A 315 12.72 15.63 27.83
CA PRO A 315 11.42 15.58 28.47
C PRO A 315 11.19 16.84 29.30
N PRO A 316 9.94 17.31 29.43
CA PRO A 316 9.62 18.46 30.26
C PRO A 316 10.06 18.17 31.71
N ALA A 317 10.72 19.15 32.36
CA ALA A 317 11.10 19.02 33.77
C ALA A 317 9.83 18.90 34.63
N GLU A 318 9.76 17.88 35.49
CA GLU A 318 8.67 17.72 36.48
C GLU A 318 8.65 18.84 37.52
#